data_1d8ae8c616310a00f2634970c2a0af52
#
_entry.id   1d8ae8c616310a00f2634970c2a0af52
#
_cell.length_a   1.000
_cell.length_b   1.000
_cell.length_c   1.000
_cell.angle_alpha   90.00
_cell.angle_beta   90.00
_cell.angle_gamma   90.00
#
_symmetry.space_group_name_H-M   'P 1'
#
loop_
_entity.id
_entity.type
_entity.pdbx_description
1 polymer ?
#
loop_
_entity_poly.entity_id
_entity_poly.type
_entity_poly.pdbx_seq_one_letter_code
_entity_poly.pdbx_strand_id
1 'polypeptide(L)'
;LANDPGYFAWYELITTDMTAAATFYRDVVGWGTKETSASALRYTLFTTGESPTAGLMELPDEGRKLGARPRWMGYVGVTDVDAAADRIKRLGGAVYVPPTATNIGRISVVADPCTATFGVIDRQQVRPQQPTDSGKLGRIGWHELFAANLGKQVAFYCELFGWQKADTKNHFTDAYLTLSAGGQVIAGAFKKGPAEPDPFWLLYFNVEDLDAAAERVRAAGGRVSFNDEELPSGFWVAHCSDPQGAAFALQGKRGHASKMGWSTEWQGFSSRGRLVAPKPRGKSEN
;
A
#
# COMPACT_ATOMS: atom_id res chain seq x y z
N LEU A 1 20.39 14.52 10.37
CA LEU A 1 19.18 13.81 9.92
C LEU A 1 18.23 14.68 9.04
N ALA A 2 18.50 15.99 8.93
CA ALA A 2 17.56 16.95 8.30
C ALA A 2 17.67 17.07 6.75
N ASN A 3 18.63 16.44 6.10
CA ASN A 3 18.91 16.70 4.68
C ASN A 3 18.68 15.53 3.72
N ASP A 4 18.11 14.42 4.18
CA ASP A 4 17.89 13.27 3.30
C ASP A 4 16.51 12.67 3.58
N PRO A 5 15.51 13.04 2.79
CA PRO A 5 14.14 12.62 2.98
C PRO A 5 14.01 11.09 2.78
N GLY A 6 13.29 10.44 3.69
CA GLY A 6 13.01 9.02 3.58
C GLY A 6 12.12 8.72 2.36
N TYR A 7 12.48 7.68 1.60
CA TYR A 7 11.63 7.15 0.52
C TYR A 7 11.18 5.73 0.89
N PHE A 8 10.06 5.27 0.35
CA PHE A 8 9.74 3.86 0.41
C PHE A 8 10.84 3.07 -0.31
N ALA A 9 11.49 2.18 0.40
CA ALA A 9 12.67 1.45 -0.06
C ALA A 9 12.41 -0.04 -0.25
N TRP A 10 11.43 -0.60 0.47
CA TRP A 10 11.07 -2.00 0.42
C TRP A 10 9.58 -2.21 0.72
N TYR A 11 9.06 -3.37 0.32
CA TYR A 11 7.69 -3.78 0.54
C TYR A 11 7.64 -5.25 0.94
N GLU A 12 6.69 -5.62 1.79
CA GLU A 12 6.49 -6.99 2.22
C GLU A 12 5.00 -7.36 2.26
N LEU A 13 4.69 -8.54 1.74
CA LEU A 13 3.44 -9.21 2.04
C LEU A 13 3.65 -10.15 3.23
N ILE A 14 2.91 -9.90 4.28
CA ILE A 14 2.82 -10.77 5.44
C ILE A 14 1.49 -11.51 5.32
N THR A 15 1.51 -12.84 5.18
CA THR A 15 0.33 -13.65 4.85
C THR A 15 0.24 -14.93 5.68
N THR A 16 -0.93 -15.56 5.67
CA THR A 16 -1.16 -16.86 6.33
C THR A 16 -0.89 -18.05 5.40
N ASP A 17 -0.75 -17.82 4.09
CA ASP A 17 -0.44 -18.86 3.10
C ASP A 17 0.46 -18.27 2.01
N MET A 18 1.76 -18.50 2.14
CA MET A 18 2.76 -18.01 1.19
C MET A 18 2.61 -18.63 -0.20
N THR A 19 2.21 -19.89 -0.29
CA THR A 19 2.08 -20.60 -1.58
C THR A 19 0.90 -20.07 -2.37
N ALA A 20 -0.26 -19.93 -1.73
CA ALA A 20 -1.43 -19.33 -2.35
C ALA A 20 -1.20 -17.86 -2.74
N ALA A 21 -0.55 -17.08 -1.87
CA ALA A 21 -0.20 -15.69 -2.17
C ALA A 21 0.78 -15.58 -3.35
N ALA A 22 1.83 -16.40 -3.40
CA ALA A 22 2.78 -16.42 -4.51
C ALA A 22 2.08 -16.69 -5.86
N THR A 23 1.16 -17.66 -5.88
CA THR A 23 0.36 -17.98 -7.07
C THR A 23 -0.54 -16.81 -7.45
N PHE A 24 -1.25 -16.23 -6.48
CA PHE A 24 -2.14 -15.10 -6.70
C PHE A 24 -1.43 -13.90 -7.33
N TYR A 25 -0.32 -13.43 -6.74
CA TYR A 25 0.38 -12.24 -7.26
C TYR A 25 1.13 -12.52 -8.57
N ARG A 26 1.58 -13.77 -8.83
CA ARG A 26 2.06 -14.17 -10.15
C ARG A 26 0.96 -14.00 -11.20
N ASP A 27 -0.23 -14.49 -10.92
CA ASP A 27 -1.33 -14.51 -11.90
C ASP A 27 -1.96 -13.11 -12.09
N VAL A 28 -2.00 -12.28 -11.04
CA VAL A 28 -2.61 -10.94 -11.07
C VAL A 28 -1.67 -9.88 -11.61
N VAL A 29 -0.42 -9.83 -11.09
CA VAL A 29 0.53 -8.73 -11.36
C VAL A 29 1.64 -9.16 -12.33
N GLY A 30 1.82 -10.47 -12.51
CA GLY A 30 2.87 -11.04 -13.38
C GLY A 30 4.23 -11.17 -12.68
N TRP A 31 4.25 -11.24 -11.34
CA TRP A 31 5.49 -11.38 -10.59
C TRP A 31 6.04 -12.80 -10.65
N GLY A 32 7.37 -12.91 -10.78
CA GLY A 32 8.09 -14.14 -10.46
C GLY A 32 8.33 -14.28 -8.97
N THR A 33 8.83 -15.44 -8.56
CA THR A 33 9.26 -15.70 -7.18
C THR A 33 10.67 -16.29 -7.15
N LYS A 34 11.45 -15.90 -6.12
CA LYS A 34 12.79 -16.44 -5.86
C LYS A 34 12.94 -16.73 -4.38
N GLU A 35 13.17 -17.99 -4.03
CA GLU A 35 13.44 -18.37 -2.64
C GLU A 35 14.79 -17.84 -2.19
N THR A 36 14.86 -17.39 -0.92
CA THR A 36 16.12 -16.97 -0.30
C THR A 36 16.57 -18.04 0.68
N SER A 37 17.78 -18.54 0.49
CA SER A 37 18.33 -19.69 1.24
C SER A 37 18.85 -19.38 2.63
N ALA A 38 18.69 -18.13 3.15
CA ALA A 38 19.59 -17.62 4.18
C ALA A 38 18.97 -17.38 5.57
N SER A 39 17.72 -17.80 5.87
CA SER A 39 17.15 -17.50 7.19
C SER A 39 16.36 -18.65 7.79
N ALA A 40 16.29 -18.72 9.12
CA ALA A 40 15.44 -19.64 9.85
C ALA A 40 13.94 -19.43 9.58
N LEU A 41 13.57 -18.26 9.03
CA LEU A 41 12.21 -17.92 8.58
C LEU A 41 12.14 -18.10 7.06
N ARG A 42 11.11 -18.79 6.56
CA ARG A 42 10.82 -18.85 5.13
C ARG A 42 10.59 -17.43 4.59
N TYR A 43 11.41 -17.05 3.63
CA TYR A 43 11.32 -15.76 2.98
C TYR A 43 11.47 -15.92 1.48
N THR A 44 10.52 -15.41 0.73
CA THR A 44 10.51 -15.47 -0.73
C THR A 44 10.52 -14.05 -1.28
N LEU A 45 11.27 -13.82 -2.33
CA LEU A 45 11.24 -12.55 -3.07
C LEU A 45 10.21 -12.63 -4.20
N PHE A 46 9.33 -11.66 -4.29
CA PHE A 46 8.65 -11.34 -5.54
C PHE A 46 9.60 -10.58 -6.45
N THR A 47 9.57 -10.91 -7.75
CA THR A 47 10.45 -10.29 -8.75
C THR A 47 9.66 -9.77 -9.94
N THR A 48 10.13 -8.67 -10.52
CA THR A 48 9.71 -8.20 -11.84
C THR A 48 10.87 -8.45 -12.80
N GLY A 49 10.74 -9.45 -13.67
CA GLY A 49 11.89 -10.04 -14.34
C GLY A 49 12.90 -10.56 -13.30
N GLU A 50 14.16 -10.22 -13.45
CA GLU A 50 15.24 -10.60 -12.53
C GLU A 50 15.35 -9.71 -11.29
N SER A 51 14.61 -8.60 -11.23
CA SER A 51 14.77 -7.58 -10.18
C SER A 51 13.85 -7.86 -9.00
N PRO A 52 14.36 -7.96 -7.75
CA PRO A 52 13.53 -8.01 -6.55
C PRO A 52 12.59 -6.80 -6.47
N THR A 53 11.34 -7.04 -6.13
CA THR A 53 10.30 -6.01 -6.03
C THR A 53 9.71 -5.93 -4.63
N ALA A 54 9.47 -7.08 -3.99
CA ALA A 54 8.91 -7.16 -2.64
C ALA A 54 9.31 -8.47 -1.97
N GLY A 55 9.11 -8.55 -0.67
CA GLY A 55 9.21 -9.77 0.12
C GLY A 55 7.86 -10.44 0.33
N LEU A 56 7.90 -11.72 0.60
CA LEU A 56 6.78 -12.55 1.00
C LEU A 56 7.19 -13.38 2.20
N MET A 57 6.47 -13.25 3.29
CA MET A 57 6.74 -13.99 4.52
C MET A 57 5.45 -14.47 5.19
N GLU A 58 5.58 -15.50 6.00
CA GLU A 58 4.47 -15.98 6.82
C GLU A 58 4.21 -15.03 7.99
N LEU A 59 2.94 -14.83 8.32
CA LEU A 59 2.54 -14.07 9.50
C LEU A 59 2.97 -14.83 10.76
N PRO A 60 3.88 -14.26 11.56
CA PRO A 60 4.38 -14.92 12.77
C PRO A 60 3.26 -15.27 13.76
N ASP A 61 3.40 -16.39 14.45
CA ASP A 61 2.38 -16.87 15.41
C ASP A 61 2.14 -15.88 16.55
N GLU A 62 3.19 -15.21 17.03
CA GLU A 62 3.06 -14.14 18.04
C GLU A 62 2.23 -12.98 17.53
N GLY A 63 2.44 -12.55 16.29
CA GLY A 63 1.62 -11.51 15.65
C GLY A 63 0.17 -11.95 15.50
N ARG A 64 -0.06 -13.22 15.10
CA ARG A 64 -1.38 -13.82 14.96
C ARG A 64 -2.15 -13.84 16.28
N LYS A 65 -1.49 -14.23 17.37
CA LYS A 65 -2.05 -14.19 18.73
C LYS A 65 -2.41 -12.79 19.21
N LEU A 66 -1.72 -11.78 18.72
CA LEU A 66 -2.00 -10.36 19.00
C LEU A 66 -3.04 -9.74 18.04
N GLY A 67 -3.65 -10.55 17.16
CA GLY A 67 -4.70 -10.11 16.23
C GLY A 67 -4.20 -9.51 14.94
N ALA A 68 -2.89 -9.64 14.62
CA ALA A 68 -2.38 -9.23 13.32
C ALA A 68 -3.03 -10.03 12.19
N ARG A 69 -3.30 -9.36 11.07
CA ARG A 69 -3.94 -9.92 9.88
C ARG A 69 -2.99 -9.85 8.68
N PRO A 70 -3.21 -10.67 7.64
CA PRO A 70 -2.49 -10.54 6.39
C PRO A 70 -2.54 -9.11 5.86
N ARG A 71 -1.39 -8.60 5.41
CA ARG A 71 -1.28 -7.22 4.93
C ARG A 71 -0.03 -7.00 4.08
N TRP A 72 -0.11 -6.03 3.22
CA TRP A 72 1.05 -5.38 2.65
C TRP A 72 1.62 -4.34 3.62
N MET A 73 2.93 -4.24 3.66
CA MET A 73 3.65 -3.25 4.46
C MET A 73 4.74 -2.59 3.62
N GLY A 74 4.78 -1.26 3.65
CA GLY A 74 5.86 -0.46 3.07
C GLY A 74 6.90 -0.11 4.13
N TYR A 75 8.17 -0.15 3.73
CA TYR A 75 9.31 0.25 4.55
C TYR A 75 9.93 1.53 4.02
N VAL A 76 10.05 2.53 4.89
CA VAL A 76 10.75 3.77 4.57
C VAL A 76 12.23 3.63 4.92
N GLY A 77 13.08 3.96 3.96
CA GLY A 77 14.53 3.91 4.13
C GLY A 77 15.03 5.02 5.06
N VAL A 78 15.81 4.66 6.05
CA VAL A 78 16.44 5.57 7.02
C VAL A 78 17.93 5.28 7.12
N THR A 79 18.72 6.23 7.61
CA THR A 79 20.16 6.05 7.82
C THR A 79 20.49 5.27 9.10
N ASP A 80 19.62 5.33 10.10
CA ASP A 80 19.77 4.69 11.40
C ASP A 80 18.41 4.26 11.91
N VAL A 81 18.19 2.94 11.92
CA VAL A 81 16.91 2.32 12.31
C VAL A 81 16.66 2.48 13.82
N ASP A 82 17.71 2.43 14.65
CA ASP A 82 17.59 2.58 16.10
C ASP A 82 17.18 4.00 16.46
N ALA A 83 17.86 4.99 15.89
CA ALA A 83 17.51 6.41 16.08
C ALA A 83 16.11 6.74 15.54
N ALA A 84 15.70 6.12 14.41
CA ALA A 84 14.36 6.27 13.86
C ALA A 84 13.30 5.68 14.80
N ALA A 85 13.51 4.48 15.34
CA ALA A 85 12.59 3.83 16.28
C ALA A 85 12.40 4.66 17.55
N ASP A 86 13.47 5.24 18.09
CA ASP A 86 13.39 6.14 19.24
C ASP A 86 12.68 7.46 18.91
N ARG A 87 12.90 8.01 17.72
CA ARG A 87 12.18 9.22 17.28
C ARG A 87 10.68 8.95 17.11
N ILE A 88 10.31 7.80 16.57
CA ILE A 88 8.90 7.37 16.43
C ILE A 88 8.20 7.36 17.78
N LYS A 89 8.83 6.78 18.83
CA LYS A 89 8.29 6.78 20.19
C LYS A 89 8.11 8.22 20.72
N ARG A 90 9.12 9.08 20.53
CA ARG A 90 9.04 10.49 20.97
C ARG A 90 7.91 11.27 20.27
N LEU A 91 7.59 10.92 19.03
CA LEU A 91 6.50 11.51 18.26
C LEU A 91 5.12 10.88 18.54
N GLY A 92 5.04 9.98 19.52
CA GLY A 92 3.80 9.35 19.96
C GLY A 92 3.39 8.14 19.13
N GLY A 93 4.28 7.60 18.30
CA GLY A 93 4.11 6.33 17.62
C GLY A 93 4.49 5.14 18.50
N ALA A 94 4.34 3.93 17.98
CA ALA A 94 4.67 2.68 18.66
C ALA A 94 5.74 1.87 17.90
N VAL A 95 6.48 1.04 18.63
CA VAL A 95 7.43 0.07 18.06
C VAL A 95 6.91 -1.33 18.37
N TYR A 96 6.53 -2.08 17.35
CA TYR A 96 6.01 -3.44 17.46
C TYR A 96 7.12 -4.49 17.35
N VAL A 97 8.06 -4.27 16.42
CA VAL A 97 9.28 -5.07 16.31
C VAL A 97 10.45 -4.12 16.50
N PRO A 98 11.26 -4.30 17.57
CA PRO A 98 12.43 -3.46 17.80
C PRO A 98 13.44 -3.59 16.65
N PRO A 99 14.40 -2.63 16.53
CA PRO A 99 15.44 -2.72 15.52
C PRO A 99 16.13 -4.08 15.51
N THR A 100 15.97 -4.82 14.41
CA THR A 100 16.39 -6.22 14.28
C THR A 100 17.13 -6.42 12.96
N ALA A 101 18.23 -7.16 12.99
CA ALA A 101 18.95 -7.57 11.78
C ALA A 101 18.18 -8.72 11.10
N THR A 102 17.97 -8.60 9.80
CA THR A 102 17.29 -9.57 8.95
C THR A 102 18.09 -9.82 7.67
N ASN A 103 17.63 -10.75 6.84
CA ASN A 103 18.21 -11.03 5.51
C ASN A 103 18.06 -9.88 4.51
N ILE A 104 17.14 -8.95 4.72
CA ILE A 104 16.95 -7.76 3.90
C ILE A 104 17.61 -6.50 4.48
N GLY A 105 18.25 -6.62 5.63
CA GLY A 105 18.89 -5.52 6.34
C GLY A 105 18.37 -5.33 7.76
N ARG A 106 18.81 -4.27 8.43
CA ARG A 106 18.29 -3.88 9.74
C ARG A 106 16.94 -3.21 9.55
N ILE A 107 15.91 -3.70 10.25
CA ILE A 107 14.53 -3.20 10.14
C ILE A 107 13.93 -2.95 11.51
N SER A 108 12.84 -2.17 11.55
CA SER A 108 11.90 -2.11 12.67
C SER A 108 10.47 -2.01 12.12
N VAL A 109 9.51 -2.69 12.77
CA VAL A 109 8.08 -2.55 12.46
C VAL A 109 7.47 -1.63 13.50
N VAL A 110 6.80 -0.61 13.03
CA VAL A 110 6.36 0.53 13.84
C VAL A 110 4.94 0.95 13.46
N ALA A 111 4.35 1.83 14.25
CA ALA A 111 3.09 2.48 13.93
C ALA A 111 3.16 3.98 14.20
N ASP A 112 2.40 4.73 13.45
CA ASP A 112 2.16 6.14 13.69
C ASP A 112 1.25 6.37 14.93
N PRO A 113 1.05 7.62 15.38
CA PRO A 113 0.23 7.91 16.58
C PRO A 113 -1.27 7.58 16.45
N CYS A 114 -1.70 7.09 15.31
CA CYS A 114 -3.07 6.63 15.06
C CYS A 114 -3.12 5.16 14.64
N THR A 115 -2.02 4.41 14.86
CA THR A 115 -1.88 2.96 14.65
C THR A 115 -1.67 2.48 13.20
N ALA A 116 -1.52 3.37 12.19
CA ALA A 116 -1.14 2.92 10.87
C ALA A 116 0.28 2.31 10.92
N THR A 117 0.37 1.02 10.59
CA THR A 117 1.61 0.25 10.66
C THR A 117 2.44 0.43 9.39
N PHE A 118 3.75 0.59 9.57
CA PHE A 118 4.74 0.64 8.48
C PHE A 118 6.10 0.12 9.00
N GLY A 119 7.05 -0.06 8.09
CA GLY A 119 8.41 -0.42 8.45
C GLY A 119 9.39 0.76 8.28
N VAL A 120 10.50 0.71 9.00
CA VAL A 120 11.71 1.45 8.68
C VAL A 120 12.83 0.46 8.41
N ILE A 121 13.71 0.78 7.45
CA ILE A 121 14.78 -0.10 6.99
C ILE A 121 16.07 0.70 6.75
N ASP A 122 17.22 0.08 7.03
CA ASP A 122 18.52 0.65 6.68
C ASP A 122 18.66 0.75 5.15
N ARG A 123 18.64 1.96 4.63
CA ARG A 123 18.71 2.25 3.20
C ARG A 123 20.04 1.89 2.54
N GLN A 124 21.11 1.69 3.32
CA GLN A 124 22.40 1.27 2.76
C GLN A 124 22.39 -0.17 2.27
N GLN A 125 21.46 -0.97 2.80
CA GLN A 125 21.34 -2.40 2.48
C GLN A 125 20.25 -2.71 1.44
N VAL A 126 19.35 -1.77 1.20
CA VAL A 126 18.30 -1.89 0.18
C VAL A 126 18.41 -0.72 -0.78
N ARG A 127 18.51 -1.02 -2.08
CA ARG A 127 18.41 0.06 -3.08
C ARG A 127 16.97 0.57 -3.09
N PRO A 128 16.73 1.85 -2.77
CA PRO A 128 15.41 2.43 -2.90
C PRO A 128 14.89 2.21 -4.33
N GLN A 129 13.62 1.91 -4.46
CA GLN A 129 12.99 1.94 -5.78
C GLN A 129 13.21 3.34 -6.35
N GLN A 130 13.82 3.42 -7.54
CA GLN A 130 14.07 4.72 -8.15
C GLN A 130 12.71 5.38 -8.46
N PRO A 131 12.55 6.68 -8.27
CA PRO A 131 11.32 7.39 -8.63
C PRO A 131 10.89 7.17 -10.09
N THR A 132 11.87 6.96 -10.99
CA THR A 132 11.65 6.58 -12.39
C THR A 132 11.02 5.19 -12.55
N ASP A 133 11.00 4.36 -11.53
CA ASP A 133 10.40 3.03 -11.56
C ASP A 133 8.91 3.05 -11.21
N SER A 134 8.41 4.14 -10.63
CA SER A 134 7.01 4.26 -10.20
C SER A 134 5.98 4.14 -11.33
N GLY A 135 6.38 4.35 -12.59
CA GLY A 135 5.53 4.14 -13.77
C GLY A 135 5.69 2.78 -14.45
N LYS A 136 6.64 1.94 -14.02
CA LYS A 136 6.90 0.66 -14.67
C LYS A 136 5.89 -0.40 -14.26
N LEU A 137 5.51 -1.26 -15.21
CA LEU A 137 4.63 -2.41 -14.98
C LEU A 137 5.21 -3.37 -13.93
N GLY A 138 4.34 -3.91 -13.08
CA GLY A 138 4.74 -4.81 -12.00
C GLY A 138 5.50 -4.13 -10.86
N ARG A 139 5.57 -2.80 -10.82
CA ARG A 139 6.16 -2.05 -9.70
C ARG A 139 5.08 -1.39 -8.85
N ILE A 140 5.45 -1.02 -7.63
CA ILE A 140 4.61 -0.21 -6.76
C ILE A 140 4.71 1.24 -7.27
N GLY A 141 3.59 1.74 -7.82
CA GLY A 141 3.54 3.05 -8.46
C GLY A 141 3.05 4.17 -7.55
N TRP A 142 2.34 3.84 -6.47
CA TRP A 142 1.79 4.82 -5.56
C TRP A 142 1.58 4.26 -4.15
N HIS A 143 1.53 5.16 -3.18
CA HIS A 143 1.27 4.87 -1.77
C HIS A 143 0.16 5.78 -1.28
N GLU A 144 -0.75 5.29 -0.47
CA GLU A 144 -1.85 6.09 0.02
C GLU A 144 -2.15 5.79 1.49
N LEU A 145 -2.17 6.84 2.32
CA LEU A 145 -2.52 6.74 3.73
C LEU A 145 -4.02 6.95 3.93
N PHE A 146 -4.70 5.92 4.38
CA PHE A 146 -6.05 5.95 4.92
C PHE A 146 -5.97 6.39 6.38
N ALA A 147 -6.10 7.69 6.63
CA ALA A 147 -5.81 8.30 7.92
C ALA A 147 -7.05 8.36 8.84
N ALA A 148 -6.89 7.98 10.11
CA ALA A 148 -7.91 8.22 11.14
C ALA A 148 -7.96 9.71 11.54
N ASN A 149 -6.81 10.35 11.64
CA ASN A 149 -6.65 11.79 11.86
C ASN A 149 -5.61 12.32 10.88
N LEU A 150 -6.09 12.85 9.75
CA LEU A 150 -5.23 13.28 8.64
C LEU A 150 -4.17 14.30 9.07
N GLY A 151 -4.57 15.32 9.84
CA GLY A 151 -3.64 16.37 10.27
C GLY A 151 -2.52 15.85 11.18
N LYS A 152 -2.88 15.03 12.18
CA LYS A 152 -1.92 14.44 13.14
C LYS A 152 -0.97 13.48 12.45
N GLN A 153 -1.48 12.59 11.59
CA GLN A 153 -0.67 11.59 10.91
C GLN A 153 0.26 12.22 9.87
N VAL A 154 -0.23 13.16 9.07
CA VAL A 154 0.62 13.91 8.12
C VAL A 154 1.73 14.68 8.83
N ALA A 155 1.42 15.37 9.94
CA ALA A 155 2.44 16.08 10.74
C ALA A 155 3.52 15.12 11.26
N PHE A 156 3.12 13.93 11.74
CA PHE A 156 4.05 12.88 12.19
C PHE A 156 5.02 12.44 11.08
N TYR A 157 4.52 12.12 9.88
CA TYR A 157 5.38 11.69 8.76
C TYR A 157 6.27 12.83 8.25
N CYS A 158 5.77 14.07 8.20
CA CYS A 158 6.58 15.23 7.84
C CYS A 158 7.72 15.45 8.84
N GLU A 159 7.44 15.35 10.13
CA GLU A 159 8.46 15.52 11.16
C GLU A 159 9.46 14.35 11.17
N LEU A 160 8.97 13.11 11.06
CA LEU A 160 9.81 11.91 11.13
C LEU A 160 10.78 11.80 9.95
N PHE A 161 10.28 12.00 8.71
CA PHE A 161 11.02 11.73 7.48
C PHE A 161 11.42 12.96 6.68
N GLY A 162 11.06 14.16 7.14
CA GLY A 162 11.29 15.39 6.39
C GLY A 162 10.39 15.52 5.15
N TRP A 163 9.29 14.77 5.09
CA TRP A 163 8.32 14.92 4.01
C TRP A 163 7.62 16.27 4.07
N GLN A 164 7.18 16.73 2.92
CA GLN A 164 6.49 18.01 2.79
C GLN A 164 5.11 17.80 2.17
N LYS A 165 4.15 18.62 2.56
CA LYS A 165 2.88 18.71 1.82
C LYS A 165 3.19 19.29 0.45
N ALA A 166 2.88 18.56 -0.60
CA ALA A 166 3.03 19.06 -1.94
C ALA A 166 1.83 19.95 -2.30
N ASP A 167 2.11 21.12 -2.83
CA ASP A 167 1.09 22.04 -3.34
C ASP A 167 0.66 21.57 -4.74
N THR A 168 -0.01 20.44 -4.79
CA THR A 168 -0.61 19.96 -6.03
C THR A 168 -1.97 20.61 -6.14
N LYS A 169 -2.15 21.46 -7.16
CA LYS A 169 -3.47 21.96 -7.60
C LYS A 169 -4.32 20.80 -8.13
N ASN A 170 -4.46 19.74 -7.35
CA ASN A 170 -5.30 18.62 -7.71
C ASN A 170 -6.74 18.98 -7.40
N HIS A 171 -7.60 18.85 -8.37
CA HIS A 171 -9.05 19.00 -8.29
C HIS A 171 -9.74 17.98 -7.35
N PHE A 172 -8.96 17.19 -6.62
CA PHE A 172 -9.44 16.36 -5.52
C PHE A 172 -9.65 17.27 -4.30
N THR A 173 -10.80 17.15 -3.71
CA THR A 173 -11.31 17.94 -2.58
C THR A 173 -10.25 18.32 -1.54
N ASP A 174 -10.43 19.39 -0.76
CA ASP A 174 -9.63 19.80 0.42
C ASP A 174 -9.32 18.65 1.42
N ALA A 175 -9.90 17.49 1.21
CA ALA A 175 -9.76 16.29 2.01
C ALA A 175 -8.60 15.37 1.57
N TYR A 176 -7.96 15.58 0.42
CA TYR A 176 -6.85 14.77 -0.10
C TYR A 176 -5.56 15.59 -0.11
N LEU A 177 -4.55 15.11 0.60
CA LEU A 177 -3.22 15.73 0.66
C LEU A 177 -2.21 14.87 -0.09
N THR A 178 -1.29 15.51 -0.78
CA THR A 178 -0.12 14.84 -1.37
C THR A 178 1.12 15.14 -0.54
N LEU A 179 1.98 14.15 -0.42
CA LEU A 179 3.24 14.22 0.31
C LEU A 179 4.40 14.08 -0.66
N SER A 180 5.42 14.90 -0.46
CA SER A 180 6.65 14.86 -1.26
C SER A 180 7.88 14.62 -0.39
N ALA A 181 8.86 13.97 -0.97
CA ALA A 181 10.19 13.75 -0.42
C ALA A 181 11.22 14.25 -1.44
N GLY A 182 12.13 15.14 -1.03
CA GLY A 182 13.14 15.70 -1.94
C GLY A 182 12.56 16.39 -3.19
N GLY A 183 11.38 16.99 -3.08
CA GLY A 183 10.69 17.64 -4.20
C GLY A 183 9.88 16.71 -5.11
N GLN A 184 9.89 15.40 -4.87
CA GLN A 184 9.10 14.43 -5.62
C GLN A 184 7.85 14.03 -4.84
N VAL A 185 6.70 14.02 -5.50
CA VAL A 185 5.45 13.51 -4.90
C VAL A 185 5.54 12.00 -4.80
N ILE A 186 5.35 11.47 -3.59
CA ILE A 186 5.59 10.04 -3.27
C ILE A 186 4.37 9.34 -2.70
N ALA A 187 3.41 10.08 -2.16
CA ALA A 187 2.24 9.50 -1.51
C ALA A 187 1.05 10.44 -1.50
N GLY A 188 -0.13 9.88 -1.37
CA GLY A 188 -1.37 10.55 -1.01
C GLY A 188 -1.78 10.24 0.42
N ALA A 189 -2.60 11.10 1.00
CA ALA A 189 -3.22 10.89 2.30
C ALA A 189 -4.60 11.52 2.35
N PHE A 190 -5.56 10.81 2.92
CA PHE A 190 -6.92 11.33 3.14
C PHE A 190 -7.54 10.68 4.38
N LYS A 191 -8.61 11.28 4.86
CA LYS A 191 -9.34 10.73 6.00
C LYS A 191 -10.07 9.46 5.57
N LYS A 192 -9.77 8.33 6.23
CA LYS A 192 -10.46 7.05 5.98
C LYS A 192 -11.96 7.16 6.21
N GLY A 193 -12.73 6.35 5.53
CA GLY A 193 -14.16 6.19 5.75
C GLY A 193 -14.47 5.46 7.07
N PRO A 194 -15.73 5.50 7.52
CA PRO A 194 -16.14 4.80 8.74
C PRO A 194 -16.13 3.27 8.59
N ALA A 195 -16.11 2.76 7.36
CA ALA A 195 -16.10 1.33 7.08
C ALA A 195 -14.72 0.70 7.28
N GLU A 196 -13.64 1.47 7.20
CA GLU A 196 -12.30 1.00 7.51
C GLU A 196 -12.08 1.05 9.02
N PRO A 197 -11.85 -0.11 9.69
CA PRO A 197 -11.72 -0.16 11.14
C PRO A 197 -10.48 0.60 11.61
N ASP A 198 -9.34 0.40 10.94
CA ASP A 198 -8.03 0.92 11.32
C ASP A 198 -7.44 1.80 10.21
N PRO A 199 -6.58 2.78 10.53
CA PRO A 199 -5.79 3.48 9.53
C PRO A 199 -4.68 2.57 8.98
N PHE A 200 -4.36 2.71 7.70
CA PHE A 200 -3.35 1.88 7.05
C PHE A 200 -2.75 2.56 5.81
N TRP A 201 -1.62 2.04 5.34
CA TRP A 201 -1.04 2.36 4.05
C TRP A 201 -1.50 1.38 2.99
N LEU A 202 -2.07 1.87 1.89
CA LEU A 202 -2.42 1.10 0.70
C LEU A 202 -1.33 1.25 -0.35
N LEU A 203 -0.91 0.14 -0.94
CA LEU A 203 0.09 0.10 -2.01
C LEU A 203 -0.59 -0.14 -3.35
N TYR A 204 -0.17 0.58 -4.38
CA TYR A 204 -0.74 0.52 -5.72
C TYR A 204 0.23 -0.16 -6.69
N PHE A 205 -0.19 -1.23 -7.32
CA PHE A 205 0.61 -1.99 -8.27
C PHE A 205 0.24 -1.62 -9.70
N ASN A 206 1.26 -1.31 -10.51
CA ASN A 206 1.06 -0.96 -11.90
C ASN A 206 0.75 -2.18 -12.74
N VAL A 207 -0.35 -2.13 -13.47
CA VAL A 207 -0.75 -3.14 -14.44
C VAL A 207 -1.00 -2.48 -15.80
N GLU A 208 -0.83 -3.23 -16.88
CA GLU A 208 -1.02 -2.73 -18.23
C GLU A 208 -2.51 -2.47 -18.53
N ASP A 209 -3.35 -3.46 -18.22
CA ASP A 209 -4.79 -3.43 -18.40
C ASP A 209 -5.46 -3.71 -17.05
N LEU A 210 -6.11 -2.67 -16.52
CA LEU A 210 -6.75 -2.72 -15.21
C LEU A 210 -7.95 -3.68 -15.21
N ASP A 211 -8.74 -3.67 -16.25
CA ASP A 211 -9.95 -4.51 -16.33
C ASP A 211 -9.55 -5.99 -16.39
N ALA A 212 -8.57 -6.34 -17.22
CA ALA A 212 -8.04 -7.70 -17.29
C ALA A 212 -7.38 -8.14 -15.97
N ALA A 213 -6.65 -7.26 -15.29
CA ALA A 213 -6.05 -7.56 -14.00
C ALA A 213 -7.12 -7.76 -12.91
N ALA A 214 -8.17 -6.95 -12.90
CA ALA A 214 -9.29 -7.10 -11.99
C ALA A 214 -10.03 -8.43 -12.16
N GLU A 215 -10.21 -8.89 -13.43
CA GLU A 215 -10.77 -10.22 -13.70
C GLU A 215 -9.87 -11.33 -13.13
N ARG A 216 -8.55 -11.22 -13.28
CA ARG A 216 -7.60 -12.18 -12.67
C ARG A 216 -7.70 -12.20 -11.15
N VAL A 217 -7.87 -11.01 -10.49
CA VAL A 217 -8.11 -10.94 -9.03
C VAL A 217 -9.35 -11.75 -8.66
N ARG A 218 -10.48 -11.57 -9.36
CA ARG A 218 -11.73 -12.30 -9.07
C ARG A 218 -11.58 -13.80 -9.32
N ALA A 219 -11.00 -14.17 -10.45
CA ALA A 219 -10.78 -15.57 -10.82
C ALA A 219 -9.89 -16.30 -9.82
N ALA A 220 -8.93 -15.60 -9.20
CA ALA A 220 -8.04 -16.12 -8.17
C ALA A 220 -8.63 -16.03 -6.75
N GLY A 221 -9.91 -15.69 -6.59
CA GLY A 221 -10.61 -15.65 -5.29
C GLY A 221 -10.41 -14.37 -4.48
N GLY A 222 -9.83 -13.33 -5.06
CA GLY A 222 -9.72 -12.01 -4.46
C GLY A 222 -11.00 -11.18 -4.67
N ARG A 223 -11.01 -9.97 -4.10
CA ARG A 223 -12.13 -9.02 -4.24
C ARG A 223 -11.66 -7.76 -4.95
N VAL A 224 -12.57 -7.11 -5.66
CA VAL A 224 -12.29 -5.88 -6.44
C VAL A 224 -13.41 -4.86 -6.24
N SER A 225 -13.03 -3.62 -6.02
CA SER A 225 -13.89 -2.44 -6.09
C SER A 225 -13.20 -1.38 -6.97
N PHE A 226 -13.90 -0.86 -7.97
CA PHE A 226 -13.35 0.17 -8.85
C PHE A 226 -13.63 1.57 -8.31
N ASN A 227 -12.70 2.49 -8.57
CA ASN A 227 -13.02 3.90 -8.59
C ASN A 227 -13.69 4.26 -9.92
N ASP A 228 -14.75 5.04 -9.86
CA ASP A 228 -15.51 5.46 -11.04
C ASP A 228 -14.87 6.65 -11.77
N GLU A 229 -13.66 7.03 -11.41
CA GLU A 229 -12.98 8.20 -11.97
C GLU A 229 -11.57 7.88 -12.46
N GLU A 230 -11.28 8.48 -13.62
CA GLU A 230 -9.94 8.51 -14.18
C GLU A 230 -9.06 9.48 -13.40
N LEU A 231 -7.85 9.05 -13.05
CA LEU A 231 -6.86 9.92 -12.42
C LEU A 231 -6.31 10.91 -13.45
N PRO A 232 -5.78 12.08 -13.03
CA PRO A 232 -5.14 13.03 -13.93
C PRO A 232 -3.98 12.45 -14.75
N SER A 233 -3.42 11.33 -14.32
CA SER A 233 -2.40 10.56 -15.04
C SER A 233 -2.95 9.76 -16.23
N GLY A 234 -4.26 9.71 -16.44
CA GLY A 234 -4.92 8.83 -17.40
C GLY A 234 -5.06 7.38 -16.94
N PHE A 235 -4.72 7.10 -15.67
CA PHE A 235 -4.91 5.79 -15.06
C PHE A 235 -6.21 5.71 -14.29
N TRP A 236 -6.72 4.51 -14.19
CA TRP A 236 -7.84 4.12 -13.34
C TRP A 236 -7.33 3.29 -12.17
N VAL A 237 -8.12 3.18 -11.13
CA VAL A 237 -7.77 2.48 -9.90
C VAL A 237 -8.82 1.44 -9.54
N ALA A 238 -8.36 0.28 -9.10
CA ALA A 238 -9.19 -0.72 -8.45
C ALA A 238 -8.61 -1.06 -7.08
N HIS A 239 -9.40 -0.90 -6.03
CA HIS A 239 -9.06 -1.38 -4.70
C HIS A 239 -9.36 -2.88 -4.62
N CYS A 240 -8.42 -3.64 -4.10
CA CYS A 240 -8.47 -5.10 -4.11
C CYS A 240 -8.13 -5.66 -2.73
N SER A 241 -8.53 -6.92 -2.51
CA SER A 241 -7.93 -7.76 -1.48
C SER A 241 -7.61 -9.13 -2.06
N ASP A 242 -6.51 -9.71 -1.59
CA ASP A 242 -6.17 -11.09 -1.92
C ASP A 242 -7.06 -12.09 -1.15
N PRO A 243 -7.01 -13.40 -1.44
CA PRO A 243 -7.82 -14.42 -0.76
C PRO A 243 -7.56 -14.52 0.74
N GLN A 244 -6.40 -14.10 1.24
CA GLN A 244 -6.04 -14.08 2.65
C GLN A 244 -6.49 -12.78 3.35
N GLY A 245 -6.97 -11.79 2.58
CA GLY A 245 -7.50 -10.52 3.06
C GLY A 245 -6.52 -9.36 3.08
N ALA A 246 -5.31 -9.50 2.51
CA ALA A 246 -4.39 -8.38 2.37
C ALA A 246 -4.90 -7.38 1.34
N ALA A 247 -5.12 -6.13 1.77
CA ALA A 247 -5.57 -5.04 0.92
C ALA A 247 -4.43 -4.50 0.05
N PHE A 248 -4.73 -4.21 -1.21
CA PHE A 248 -3.86 -3.55 -2.17
C PHE A 248 -4.70 -2.82 -3.22
N ALA A 249 -4.06 -2.02 -4.06
CA ALA A 249 -4.73 -1.43 -5.22
C ALA A 249 -3.98 -1.80 -6.50
N LEU A 250 -4.72 -1.83 -7.60
CA LEU A 250 -4.20 -1.87 -8.95
C LEU A 250 -4.40 -0.50 -9.59
N GLN A 251 -3.42 -0.05 -10.36
CA GLN A 251 -3.58 1.12 -11.21
C GLN A 251 -3.07 0.85 -12.61
N GLY A 252 -3.78 1.35 -13.62
CA GLY A 252 -3.47 1.11 -15.01
C GLY A 252 -4.48 1.75 -15.96
N LYS A 253 -4.28 1.54 -17.25
CA LYS A 253 -5.26 1.96 -18.26
C LYS A 253 -6.43 0.99 -18.26
N ARG A 254 -7.61 1.46 -18.63
CA ARG A 254 -8.75 0.58 -18.92
C ARG A 254 -8.70 0.13 -20.37
N GLY A 255 -8.94 -1.17 -20.59
CA GLY A 255 -9.10 -1.72 -21.93
C GLY A 255 -10.37 -1.17 -22.61
N HIS A 256 -10.42 -1.17 -23.93
CA HIS A 256 -11.55 -0.65 -24.73
C HIS A 256 -12.83 -1.51 -24.64
N ALA A 257 -12.85 -2.55 -23.81
CA ALA A 257 -13.87 -3.63 -23.88
C ALA A 257 -14.89 -3.65 -22.73
N SER A 258 -15.10 -2.58 -21.96
CA SER A 258 -16.10 -2.66 -20.88
C SER A 258 -16.97 -1.40 -20.73
N LYS A 259 -17.95 -1.24 -21.62
CA LYS A 259 -19.19 -0.49 -21.33
C LYS A 259 -20.24 -1.37 -20.64
N MET A 260 -19.87 -2.47 -20.00
CA MET A 260 -20.78 -3.26 -19.19
C MET A 260 -20.79 -2.76 -17.76
N GLY A 261 -21.96 -2.28 -17.31
CA GLY A 261 -22.20 -1.79 -15.97
C GLY A 261 -21.88 -2.87 -14.92
N TRP A 262 -20.90 -2.60 -14.10
CA TRP A 262 -20.54 -3.41 -12.93
C TRP A 262 -21.41 -2.97 -11.76
N SER A 263 -22.06 -3.91 -11.10
CA SER A 263 -22.82 -3.63 -9.88
C SER A 263 -21.88 -3.37 -8.71
N THR A 264 -22.05 -2.23 -8.07
CA THR A 264 -21.34 -1.81 -6.85
C THR A 264 -21.91 -2.57 -5.64
N GLU A 265 -21.43 -3.77 -5.36
CA GLU A 265 -21.82 -4.51 -4.14
C GLU A 265 -20.80 -4.45 -2.99
N TRP A 266 -19.81 -3.57 -3.04
CA TRP A 266 -18.86 -3.43 -1.95
C TRP A 266 -18.91 -2.03 -1.31
N GLN A 267 -19.47 -1.96 -0.08
CA GLN A 267 -19.61 -0.71 0.68
C GLN A 267 -18.39 -0.43 1.60
N GLY A 268 -17.18 -0.76 1.20
CA GLY A 268 -16.01 -0.67 2.08
C GLY A 268 -14.94 0.33 1.69
N PHE A 269 -14.77 0.63 0.42
CA PHE A 269 -13.71 1.53 -0.03
C PHE A 269 -14.25 2.59 -0.99
N SER A 270 -14.53 3.78 -0.49
CA SER A 270 -14.73 4.97 -1.30
C SER A 270 -13.66 5.99 -0.93
N SER A 271 -12.79 6.31 -1.87
CA SER A 271 -11.79 7.38 -1.74
C SER A 271 -12.40 8.77 -1.48
N ARG A 272 -13.72 8.91 -1.51
CA ARG A 272 -14.43 10.19 -1.39
C ARG A 272 -15.35 10.36 -0.18
N GLY A 273 -15.45 9.42 0.73
CA GLY A 273 -16.29 9.62 1.92
C GLY A 273 -17.76 10.00 1.63
N ARG A 274 -18.29 9.70 0.45
CA ARG A 274 -19.71 9.89 0.12
C ARG A 274 -20.39 8.54 -0.06
N LEU A 275 -21.25 8.20 0.88
CA LEU A 275 -22.31 7.21 0.68
C LEU A 275 -23.28 7.78 -0.39
N VAL A 276 -23.24 7.22 -1.58
CA VAL A 276 -24.32 7.45 -2.55
C VAL A 276 -25.43 6.48 -2.19
N ALA A 277 -26.47 6.98 -1.53
CA ALA A 277 -27.70 6.22 -1.34
C ALA A 277 -28.27 5.83 -2.70
N PRO A 278 -28.75 4.59 -2.90
CA PRO A 278 -29.41 4.19 -4.14
C PRO A 278 -30.66 5.04 -4.34
N LYS A 279 -30.83 5.61 -5.54
CA LYS A 279 -32.09 6.27 -5.93
C LYS A 279 -33.22 5.24 -5.86
N PRO A 280 -34.37 5.57 -5.24
CA PRO A 280 -35.51 4.68 -5.24
C PRO A 280 -35.99 4.50 -6.67
N ARG A 281 -36.21 3.24 -7.06
CA ARG A 281 -36.85 2.90 -8.34
C ARG A 281 -38.23 3.56 -8.40
N GLY A 282 -38.43 4.44 -9.35
CA GLY A 282 -39.74 5.02 -9.64
C GLY A 282 -40.74 3.92 -9.92
N LYS A 283 -41.84 3.98 -9.20
CA LYS A 283 -43.03 3.17 -9.54
C LYS A 283 -43.50 3.58 -10.94
N SER A 284 -43.55 2.64 -11.85
CA SER A 284 -44.31 2.79 -13.07
C SER A 284 -45.79 2.79 -12.69
N GLU A 285 -46.44 3.93 -12.87
CA GLU A 285 -47.91 4.00 -12.92
C GLU A 285 -48.39 3.45 -14.27
N ASN A 286 -49.24 2.43 -14.20
CA ASN A 286 -50.29 2.17 -15.15
C ASN A 286 -51.61 2.57 -14.55
#